data_960523267c5b7d93abbe46bac92fe91f
#
_entry.id   960523267c5b7d93abbe46bac92fe91f
#
_cell.length_a   1.000
_cell.length_b   1.000
_cell.length_c   1.000
_cell.angle_alpha   90.00
_cell.angle_beta   90.00
_cell.angle_gamma   90.00
#
_symmetry.space_group_name_H-M   'P 1'
#
loop_
_entity.id
_entity.type
_entity.pdbx_description
1 polymer ?
#
loop_
_entity_poly.entity_id
_entity_poly.type
_entity_poly.pdbx_seq_one_letter_code
_entity_poly.pdbx_strand_id
1 'polypeptide(L)'
;MRILFLLLLLLNVAFFAWQYRLQQSTNTITTSSGVAAEAGQQLQLLSERKSEPVPPRHTAPRAARAAVASVTCFRVGSFDTAAQATAFSRAPALRKFAHEVREEHEERLDNYWLKWAATLSIDDARIVLRRLQAKGVRDIAITPLGNHQYTISLGVFRQHATLIQRQQRLATLGYAPVVKKRYQIISRYWVHFVGRSPTAIRLGALLAKQAEKFSGLTVKKAACTRAAPANSSPVAFPERIK
;
A
#
# COMPACT_ATOMS: atom_id res chain seq x y z
N MET A 1 13.52 7.50 44.81
CA MET A 1 12.40 7.91 43.95
C MET A 1 12.73 9.18 43.18
N ARG A 2 13.09 10.33 43.83
CA ARG A 2 13.37 11.60 43.14
C ARG A 2 14.52 11.53 42.13
N ILE A 3 15.63 10.85 42.46
CA ILE A 3 16.78 10.70 41.58
C ILE A 3 16.43 9.87 40.32
N LEU A 4 15.69 8.79 40.50
CA LEU A 4 15.25 7.93 39.40
C LEU A 4 14.31 8.68 38.41
N PHE A 5 13.43 9.52 38.96
CA PHE A 5 12.57 10.39 38.15
C PHE A 5 13.36 11.41 37.33
N LEU A 6 14.34 12.07 37.95
CA LEU A 6 15.21 13.04 37.27
C LEU A 6 16.04 12.38 36.16
N LEU A 7 16.53 11.18 36.39
CA LEU A 7 17.31 10.41 35.42
C LEU A 7 16.46 10.03 34.21
N LEU A 8 15.22 9.60 34.42
CA LEU A 8 14.26 9.26 33.39
C LEU A 8 13.84 10.49 32.57
N LEU A 9 13.67 11.64 33.22
CA LEU A 9 13.36 12.90 32.56
C LEU A 9 14.53 13.37 31.70
N LEU A 10 15.75 13.26 32.17
CA LEU A 10 16.98 13.62 31.45
C LEU A 10 17.16 12.73 30.20
N LEU A 11 16.88 11.44 30.33
CA LEU A 11 16.96 10.47 29.23
C LEU A 11 15.92 10.76 28.14
N ASN A 12 14.70 11.15 28.53
CA ASN A 12 13.66 11.57 27.57
C ASN A 12 14.04 12.85 26.83
N VAL A 13 14.60 13.85 27.53
CA VAL A 13 15.05 15.10 26.90
C VAL A 13 16.21 14.84 25.93
N ALA A 14 17.17 14.01 26.32
CA ALA A 14 18.29 13.62 25.46
C ALA A 14 17.82 12.87 24.19
N PHE A 15 16.85 11.96 24.35
CA PHE A 15 16.24 11.23 23.23
C PHE A 15 15.48 12.16 22.26
N PHE A 16 14.75 13.15 22.81
CA PHE A 16 14.03 14.13 22.01
C PHE A 16 14.98 15.06 21.24
N ALA A 17 16.06 15.50 21.89
CA ALA A 17 17.10 16.31 21.25
C ALA A 17 17.83 15.56 20.14
N TRP A 18 18.05 14.27 20.31
CA TRP A 18 18.63 13.41 19.27
C TRP A 18 17.71 13.22 18.07
N GLN A 19 16.42 12.96 18.32
CA GLN A 19 15.43 12.88 17.25
C GLN A 19 15.31 14.21 16.47
N TYR A 20 15.33 15.34 17.18
CA TYR A 20 15.28 16.66 16.57
C TYR A 20 16.48 16.95 15.65
N ARG A 21 17.67 16.54 16.05
CA ARG A 21 18.87 16.64 15.19
C ARG A 21 18.79 15.77 13.94
N LEU A 22 18.25 14.57 14.04
CA LEU A 22 18.05 13.69 12.87
C LEU A 22 17.06 14.27 11.86
N GLN A 23 16.02 14.95 12.31
CA GLN A 23 15.06 15.62 11.41
C GLN A 23 15.63 16.85 10.71
N GLN A 24 16.55 17.59 11.34
CA GLN A 24 17.20 18.75 10.72
C GLN A 24 18.17 18.36 9.59
N SER A 25 18.75 17.18 9.64
CA SER A 25 19.69 16.71 8.61
C SER A 25 19.01 16.36 7.28
N THR A 26 17.69 16.24 7.24
CA THR A 26 16.93 15.88 6.01
C THR A 26 16.34 17.09 5.27
N ASN A 27 16.48 18.31 5.82
CA ASN A 27 15.87 19.51 5.23
C ASN A 27 16.84 20.44 4.49
N THR A 28 18.06 20.02 4.17
CA THR A 28 18.92 20.79 3.26
C THR A 28 18.53 20.48 1.81
N ILE A 29 17.39 20.98 1.39
CA ILE A 29 17.11 21.15 -0.03
C ILE A 29 17.97 22.33 -0.49
N THR A 30 19.09 22.01 -1.10
CA THR A 30 19.91 23.00 -1.80
C THR A 30 19.10 23.49 -3.01
N THR A 31 18.48 24.64 -2.85
CA THR A 31 17.92 25.39 -3.95
C THR A 31 19.10 25.94 -4.76
N SER A 32 19.65 25.18 -5.69
CA SER A 32 20.56 25.72 -6.68
C SER A 32 19.70 26.40 -7.76
N SER A 33 19.43 27.69 -7.54
CA SER A 33 19.00 28.59 -8.60
C SER A 33 20.19 28.84 -9.52
N GLY A 34 20.27 28.04 -10.55
CA GLY A 34 21.17 28.22 -11.67
C GLY A 34 20.43 27.84 -12.94
N VAL A 35 19.44 28.64 -13.32
CA VAL A 35 18.85 28.54 -14.65
C VAL A 35 19.83 29.21 -15.60
N ALA A 36 20.78 28.44 -16.15
CA ALA A 36 21.40 28.79 -17.41
C ALA A 36 20.29 28.70 -18.46
N ALA A 37 19.99 29.82 -19.10
CA ALA A 37 19.09 29.89 -20.23
C ALA A 37 19.72 29.10 -21.39
N GLU A 38 19.39 27.83 -21.52
CA GLU A 38 19.58 27.08 -22.75
C GLU A 38 18.56 27.57 -23.76
N ALA A 39 19.09 28.04 -24.89
CA ALA A 39 18.34 28.53 -26.05
C ALA A 39 17.23 27.52 -26.40
N GLY A 40 15.99 27.98 -26.28
CA GLY A 40 14.82 27.17 -26.59
C GLY A 40 14.87 26.65 -28.02
N GLN A 41 14.89 25.34 -28.17
CA GLN A 41 14.61 24.72 -29.47
C GLN A 41 13.16 25.03 -29.83
N GLN A 42 13.00 25.94 -30.80
CA GLN A 42 11.70 26.23 -31.39
C GLN A 42 11.15 24.96 -32.03
N LEU A 43 9.98 24.55 -31.57
CA LEU A 43 9.21 23.49 -32.18
C LEU A 43 8.71 23.98 -33.56
N GLN A 44 9.34 23.51 -34.64
CA GLN A 44 8.87 23.73 -35.98
C GLN A 44 7.83 22.68 -36.39
N LEU A 45 6.66 23.13 -36.82
CA LEU A 45 5.65 22.25 -37.37
C LEU A 45 6.15 21.57 -38.65
N LEU A 46 5.88 20.29 -38.82
CA LEU A 46 6.31 19.48 -39.96
C LEU A 46 5.84 20.04 -41.33
N SER A 47 4.81 20.88 -41.33
CA SER A 47 4.25 21.57 -42.50
C SER A 47 5.07 22.78 -42.98
N GLU A 48 5.98 23.31 -42.13
CA GLU A 48 6.83 24.46 -42.48
C GLU A 48 8.20 24.06 -43.05
N ARG A 49 8.49 22.78 -43.11
CA ARG A 49 9.73 22.29 -43.72
C ARG A 49 9.62 22.32 -45.24
N LYS A 50 10.16 23.35 -45.84
CA LYS A 50 10.35 23.44 -47.29
C LYS A 50 11.05 22.18 -47.78
N SER A 51 10.45 21.47 -48.72
CA SER A 51 10.95 20.20 -49.26
C SER A 51 12.32 20.41 -49.93
N GLU A 52 13.37 20.10 -49.23
CA GLU A 52 14.72 20.00 -49.78
C GLU A 52 14.84 18.65 -50.53
N PRO A 53 15.41 18.59 -51.74
CA PRO A 53 15.51 17.36 -52.52
C PRO A 53 16.31 16.30 -51.73
N VAL A 54 15.66 15.19 -51.39
CA VAL A 54 16.28 14.07 -50.71
C VAL A 54 17.35 13.45 -51.65
N PRO A 55 18.64 13.43 -51.25
CA PRO A 55 19.64 12.71 -52.01
C PRO A 55 19.32 11.22 -52.03
N PRO A 56 19.69 10.47 -53.09
CA PRO A 56 19.36 9.04 -53.19
C PRO A 56 19.91 8.29 -51.99
N ARG A 57 19.02 7.65 -51.23
CA ARG A 57 19.41 6.77 -50.14
C ARG A 57 20.25 5.63 -50.68
N HIS A 58 21.54 5.69 -50.43
CA HIS A 58 22.36 4.51 -50.49
C HIS A 58 21.71 3.49 -49.52
N THR A 59 21.27 2.39 -50.08
CA THR A 59 20.82 1.23 -49.31
C THR A 59 22.03 0.68 -48.53
N ALA A 60 22.26 1.29 -47.36
CA ALA A 60 23.16 0.69 -46.38
C ALA A 60 22.68 -0.75 -46.11
N PRO A 61 23.56 -1.73 -46.07
CA PRO A 61 23.16 -3.09 -45.78
C PRO A 61 22.38 -3.07 -44.47
N ARG A 62 21.15 -3.60 -44.55
CA ARG A 62 20.23 -3.77 -43.42
C ARG A 62 21.02 -4.38 -42.28
N ALA A 63 21.61 -3.51 -41.42
CA ALA A 63 22.26 -3.94 -40.19
C ALA A 63 21.27 -4.85 -39.49
N ALA A 64 21.68 -6.11 -39.32
CA ALA A 64 20.88 -7.14 -38.68
C ALA A 64 20.29 -6.48 -37.42
N ARG A 65 18.96 -6.30 -37.41
CA ARG A 65 18.24 -5.86 -36.21
C ARG A 65 18.69 -6.80 -35.12
N ALA A 66 19.62 -6.35 -34.29
CA ALA A 66 19.99 -7.07 -33.09
C ALA A 66 18.66 -7.44 -32.44
N ALA A 67 18.36 -8.74 -32.40
CA ALA A 67 17.12 -9.22 -31.83
C ALA A 67 17.07 -8.66 -30.42
N VAL A 68 16.23 -7.67 -30.21
CA VAL A 68 16.03 -7.07 -28.89
C VAL A 68 15.58 -8.22 -28.02
N ALA A 69 16.49 -8.71 -27.18
CA ALA A 69 16.22 -9.85 -26.34
C ALA A 69 14.95 -9.54 -25.53
N SER A 70 13.86 -10.23 -25.86
CA SER A 70 12.59 -9.99 -25.20
C SER A 70 12.75 -10.30 -23.72
N VAL A 71 12.41 -9.32 -22.89
CA VAL A 71 12.45 -9.43 -21.43
C VAL A 71 11.06 -9.85 -20.97
N THR A 72 11.00 -10.90 -20.18
CA THR A 72 9.76 -11.38 -19.56
C THR A 72 9.92 -11.29 -18.06
N CYS A 73 8.98 -10.66 -17.40
CA CYS A 73 8.95 -10.54 -15.96
C CYS A 73 7.91 -11.48 -15.36
N PHE A 74 8.26 -12.05 -14.22
CA PHE A 74 7.39 -12.93 -13.45
C PHE A 74 7.22 -12.35 -12.05
N ARG A 75 6.01 -12.48 -11.52
CA ARG A 75 5.67 -12.11 -10.15
C ARG A 75 5.23 -13.37 -9.41
N VAL A 76 5.87 -13.65 -8.29
CA VAL A 76 5.58 -14.81 -7.44
C VAL A 76 5.18 -14.34 -6.06
N GLY A 77 4.11 -14.87 -5.51
CA GLY A 77 3.57 -14.52 -4.19
C GLY A 77 2.07 -14.85 -4.10
N SER A 78 1.40 -14.37 -3.08
CA SER A 78 1.85 -13.43 -2.04
C SER A 78 2.46 -14.17 -0.86
N PHE A 79 3.52 -13.64 -0.30
CA PHE A 79 4.10 -14.14 0.95
C PHE A 79 3.63 -13.26 2.11
N ASP A 80 3.48 -13.85 3.29
CA ASP A 80 3.06 -13.14 4.50
C ASP A 80 4.20 -12.31 5.11
N THR A 81 5.46 -12.71 4.87
CA THR A 81 6.64 -12.04 5.43
C THR A 81 7.74 -11.84 4.39
N ALA A 82 8.53 -10.77 4.56
CA ALA A 82 9.71 -10.52 3.74
C ALA A 82 10.73 -11.66 3.83
N ALA A 83 10.84 -12.31 4.99
CA ALA A 83 11.75 -13.43 5.20
C ALA A 83 11.38 -14.63 4.31
N GLN A 84 10.10 -14.98 4.21
CA GLN A 84 9.63 -16.05 3.32
C GLN A 84 9.90 -15.73 1.85
N ALA A 85 9.61 -14.50 1.41
CA ALA A 85 9.89 -14.06 0.04
C ALA A 85 11.37 -14.13 -0.29
N THR A 86 12.24 -13.69 0.64
CA THR A 86 13.69 -13.75 0.50
C THR A 86 14.20 -15.20 0.47
N ALA A 87 13.69 -16.06 1.34
CA ALA A 87 14.06 -17.49 1.35
C ALA A 87 13.68 -18.17 0.03
N PHE A 88 12.50 -17.85 -0.51
CA PHE A 88 12.07 -18.34 -1.81
C PHE A 88 13.03 -17.92 -2.93
N SER A 89 13.37 -16.63 -2.99
CA SER A 89 14.24 -16.08 -4.05
C SER A 89 15.68 -16.63 -3.99
N ARG A 90 16.17 -16.96 -2.80
CA ARG A 90 17.50 -17.54 -2.56
C ARG A 90 17.59 -19.05 -2.82
N ALA A 91 16.50 -19.70 -3.17
CA ALA A 91 16.53 -21.13 -3.52
C ALA A 91 17.63 -21.42 -4.57
N PRO A 92 18.40 -22.52 -4.47
CA PRO A 92 19.55 -22.79 -5.34
C PRO A 92 19.24 -22.71 -6.83
N ALA A 93 18.03 -23.11 -7.25
CA ALA A 93 17.58 -23.04 -8.63
C ALA A 93 17.29 -21.60 -9.11
N LEU A 94 16.98 -20.68 -8.20
CA LEU A 94 16.48 -19.33 -8.51
C LEU A 94 17.50 -18.22 -8.27
N ARG A 95 18.46 -18.41 -7.36
CA ARG A 95 19.45 -17.40 -6.96
C ARG A 95 20.26 -16.77 -8.09
N LYS A 96 20.38 -17.45 -9.23
CA LYS A 96 21.09 -16.96 -10.42
C LYS A 96 20.29 -15.96 -11.26
N PHE A 97 18.99 -15.86 -11.04
CA PHE A 97 18.14 -14.94 -11.78
C PHE A 97 18.02 -13.62 -11.02
N ALA A 98 18.05 -12.53 -11.78
CA ALA A 98 17.80 -11.20 -11.20
C ALA A 98 16.40 -11.17 -10.60
N HIS A 99 16.31 -10.77 -9.33
CA HIS A 99 15.04 -10.70 -8.60
C HIS A 99 15.02 -9.52 -7.63
N GLU A 100 13.83 -9.12 -7.28
CA GLU A 100 13.55 -8.05 -6.31
C GLU A 100 12.36 -8.47 -5.45
N VAL A 101 12.47 -8.30 -4.14
CA VAL A 101 11.35 -8.48 -3.20
C VAL A 101 10.67 -7.13 -3.03
N ARG A 102 9.37 -7.07 -3.28
CA ARG A 102 8.55 -5.86 -3.10
C ARG A 102 7.47 -6.09 -2.08
N GLU A 103 7.30 -5.12 -1.22
CA GLU A 103 6.17 -5.04 -0.31
C GLU A 103 5.01 -4.31 -1.01
N GLU A 104 3.84 -4.90 -0.93
CA GLU A 104 2.60 -4.30 -1.41
C GLU A 104 1.60 -4.25 -0.26
N HIS A 105 0.87 -3.17 -0.17
CA HIS A 105 -0.17 -3.01 0.82
C HIS A 105 -1.52 -3.38 0.20
N GLU A 106 -2.21 -4.31 0.85
CA GLU A 106 -3.53 -4.77 0.45
C GLU A 106 -4.55 -4.36 1.52
N GLU A 107 -5.62 -3.71 1.09
CA GLU A 107 -6.76 -3.46 1.98
C GLU A 107 -7.62 -4.71 2.07
N ARG A 108 -7.70 -5.28 3.27
CA ARG A 108 -8.56 -6.43 3.54
C ARG A 108 -9.67 -6.04 4.50
N LEU A 109 -10.89 -6.45 4.16
CA LEU A 109 -12.03 -6.27 5.06
C LEU A 109 -11.75 -7.00 6.37
N ASP A 110 -11.70 -6.24 7.47
CA ASP A 110 -11.46 -6.76 8.81
C ASP A 110 -12.79 -7.09 9.50
N ASN A 111 -13.68 -6.11 9.57
CA ASN A 111 -14.97 -6.28 10.23
C ASN A 111 -16.03 -5.30 9.73
N TYR A 112 -17.27 -5.56 10.14
CA TYR A 112 -18.41 -4.69 9.96
C TYR A 112 -18.76 -4.05 11.30
N TRP A 113 -18.76 -2.74 11.35
CA TRP A 113 -19.21 -1.99 12.52
C TRP A 113 -20.66 -1.55 12.31
N LEU A 114 -21.56 -2.08 13.14
CA LEU A 114 -22.95 -1.69 13.20
C LEU A 114 -23.06 -0.52 14.19
N LYS A 115 -23.59 0.60 13.74
CA LYS A 115 -23.67 1.81 14.54
C LYS A 115 -25.03 2.50 14.40
N TRP A 116 -25.36 3.35 15.35
CA TRP A 116 -26.48 4.28 15.26
C TRP A 116 -26.31 5.22 14.06
N ALA A 117 -27.42 5.52 13.37
CA ALA A 117 -27.35 6.30 12.13
C ALA A 117 -26.95 7.74 12.38
N ALA A 118 -27.51 8.36 13.43
CA ALA A 118 -27.27 9.76 13.74
C ALA A 118 -25.98 9.97 14.56
N THR A 119 -25.41 11.16 14.39
CA THR A 119 -24.39 11.69 15.29
C THR A 119 -25.10 12.40 16.44
N LEU A 120 -24.61 12.20 17.65
CA LEU A 120 -25.26 12.60 18.89
C LEU A 120 -24.33 13.49 19.75
N SER A 121 -24.90 14.31 20.60
CA SER A 121 -24.21 14.83 21.78
C SER A 121 -23.98 13.70 22.78
N ILE A 122 -23.15 13.91 23.80
CA ILE A 122 -22.92 12.89 24.84
C ILE A 122 -24.20 12.59 25.63
N ASP A 123 -25.01 13.62 25.89
CA ASP A 123 -26.24 13.48 26.67
C ASP A 123 -27.34 12.76 25.87
N ASP A 124 -27.51 13.11 24.60
CA ASP A 124 -28.41 12.37 23.70
C ASP A 124 -27.99 10.91 23.55
N ALA A 125 -26.69 10.67 23.42
CA ALA A 125 -26.15 9.30 23.32
C ALA A 125 -26.48 8.47 24.58
N ARG A 126 -26.38 9.07 25.77
CA ARG A 126 -26.79 8.45 27.04
C ARG A 126 -28.28 8.12 27.09
N ILE A 127 -29.13 9.04 26.61
CA ILE A 127 -30.59 8.84 26.54
C ILE A 127 -30.90 7.66 25.60
N VAL A 128 -30.34 7.66 24.38
CA VAL A 128 -30.59 6.63 23.41
C VAL A 128 -30.03 5.28 23.90
N LEU A 129 -28.85 5.26 24.53
CA LEU A 129 -28.26 4.06 25.12
C LEU A 129 -29.19 3.41 26.13
N ARG A 130 -29.69 4.19 27.13
CA ARG A 130 -30.65 3.72 28.13
C ARG A 130 -31.93 3.18 27.51
N ARG A 131 -32.47 3.85 26.50
CA ARG A 131 -33.65 3.38 25.75
C ARG A 131 -33.45 2.05 25.06
N LEU A 132 -32.30 1.86 24.44
CA LEU A 132 -31.94 0.57 23.80
C LEU A 132 -31.79 -0.55 24.85
N GLN A 133 -31.13 -0.24 25.96
CA GLN A 133 -30.95 -1.20 27.07
C GLN A 133 -32.29 -1.61 27.69
N ALA A 134 -33.22 -0.64 27.90
CA ALA A 134 -34.56 -0.94 28.40
C ALA A 134 -35.36 -1.86 27.46
N LYS A 135 -35.06 -1.85 26.15
CA LYS A 135 -35.64 -2.78 25.17
C LYS A 135 -34.83 -4.10 25.04
N GLY A 136 -33.93 -4.38 25.95
CA GLY A 136 -33.15 -5.63 26.00
C GLY A 136 -32.01 -5.70 24.98
N VAL A 137 -31.62 -4.57 24.37
CA VAL A 137 -30.46 -4.53 23.47
C VAL A 137 -29.19 -4.48 24.33
N ARG A 138 -28.40 -5.57 24.27
CA ARG A 138 -27.14 -5.71 25.01
C ARG A 138 -25.95 -5.49 24.08
N ASP A 139 -24.74 -5.42 24.64
CA ASP A 139 -23.45 -5.27 23.92
C ASP A 139 -23.40 -4.01 23.05
N ILE A 140 -23.82 -2.89 23.66
CA ILE A 140 -23.84 -1.57 23.02
C ILE A 140 -23.00 -0.60 23.85
N ALA A 141 -22.35 0.32 23.16
CA ALA A 141 -21.48 1.31 23.81
C ALA A 141 -21.52 2.66 23.10
N ILE A 142 -21.38 3.75 23.86
CA ILE A 142 -21.16 5.07 23.30
C ILE A 142 -19.71 5.12 22.76
N THR A 143 -19.57 5.56 21.52
CA THR A 143 -18.27 5.66 20.83
C THR A 143 -18.04 7.08 20.36
N PRO A 144 -16.93 7.75 20.74
CA PRO A 144 -16.62 9.08 20.25
C PRO A 144 -16.27 9.04 18.75
N LEU A 145 -16.69 10.05 18.02
CA LEU A 145 -16.37 10.27 16.60
C LEU A 145 -15.37 11.42 16.39
N GLY A 146 -14.96 12.11 17.45
CA GLY A 146 -14.21 13.37 17.42
C GLY A 146 -15.14 14.59 17.52
N ASN A 147 -14.57 15.78 17.76
CA ASN A 147 -15.28 17.06 17.82
C ASN A 147 -16.54 17.05 18.71
N HIS A 148 -16.46 16.44 19.90
CA HIS A 148 -17.58 16.27 20.84
C HIS A 148 -18.81 15.55 20.24
N GLN A 149 -18.60 14.79 19.17
CA GLN A 149 -19.63 13.99 18.52
C GLN A 149 -19.52 12.53 18.93
N TYR A 150 -20.67 11.89 19.10
CA TYR A 150 -20.76 10.51 19.57
C TYR A 150 -21.73 9.72 18.70
N THR A 151 -21.53 8.41 18.68
CA THR A 151 -22.49 7.46 18.14
C THR A 151 -22.62 6.29 19.10
N ILE A 152 -23.64 5.45 18.91
CA ILE A 152 -23.78 4.21 19.66
C ILE A 152 -23.31 3.05 18.77
N SER A 153 -22.30 2.33 19.24
CA SER A 153 -21.89 1.07 18.66
C SER A 153 -22.91 0.00 19.04
N LEU A 154 -23.45 -0.68 18.05
CA LEU A 154 -24.46 -1.73 18.18
C LEU A 154 -23.86 -3.12 17.94
N GLY A 155 -22.53 -3.17 17.79
CA GLY A 155 -21.73 -4.38 17.63
C GLY A 155 -20.71 -4.28 16.51
N VAL A 156 -19.69 -5.15 16.62
CA VAL A 156 -18.65 -5.33 15.59
C VAL A 156 -18.66 -6.80 15.19
N PHE A 157 -18.75 -7.07 13.89
CA PHE A 157 -18.97 -8.42 13.38
C PHE A 157 -17.92 -8.75 12.31
N ARG A 158 -17.31 -9.92 12.41
CA ARG A 158 -16.43 -10.43 11.34
C ARG A 158 -17.20 -11.18 10.27
N GLN A 159 -18.29 -11.83 10.66
CA GLN A 159 -19.13 -12.62 9.76
C GLN A 159 -20.35 -11.81 9.33
N HIS A 160 -20.62 -11.77 8.03
CA HIS A 160 -21.77 -11.06 7.47
C HIS A 160 -23.12 -11.63 7.95
N ALA A 161 -23.19 -12.95 8.16
CA ALA A 161 -24.42 -13.60 8.62
C ALA A 161 -24.85 -13.10 10.02
N THR A 162 -23.91 -13.00 10.96
CA THR A 162 -24.19 -12.52 12.32
C THR A 162 -24.54 -11.03 12.34
N LEU A 163 -23.95 -10.24 11.44
CA LEU A 163 -24.34 -8.86 11.23
C LEU A 163 -25.81 -8.75 10.80
N ILE A 164 -26.21 -9.51 9.78
CA ILE A 164 -27.60 -9.49 9.26
C ILE A 164 -28.60 -9.89 10.35
N GLN A 165 -28.34 -10.93 11.12
CA GLN A 165 -29.20 -11.33 12.24
C GLN A 165 -29.34 -10.19 13.27
N ARG A 166 -28.25 -9.47 13.59
CA ARG A 166 -28.31 -8.33 14.51
C ARG A 166 -29.12 -7.17 13.93
N GLN A 167 -28.94 -6.86 12.63
CA GLN A 167 -29.73 -5.83 11.97
C GLN A 167 -31.22 -6.16 11.97
N GLN A 168 -31.60 -7.38 11.67
CA GLN A 168 -32.99 -7.83 11.66
C GLN A 168 -33.60 -7.70 13.05
N ARG A 169 -32.90 -8.14 14.11
CA ARG A 169 -33.38 -7.99 15.50
C ARG A 169 -33.57 -6.53 15.89
N LEU A 170 -32.71 -5.60 15.43
CA LEU A 170 -32.86 -4.18 15.71
C LEU A 170 -34.01 -3.58 14.90
N ALA A 171 -34.22 -4.05 13.67
CA ALA A 171 -35.32 -3.62 12.82
C ALA A 171 -36.69 -4.00 13.41
N THR A 172 -36.84 -5.19 14.02
CA THR A 172 -38.08 -5.59 14.71
C THR A 172 -38.39 -4.70 15.92
N LEU A 173 -37.36 -4.06 16.51
CA LEU A 173 -37.51 -3.08 17.58
C LEU A 173 -37.76 -1.65 17.07
N GLY A 174 -37.87 -1.45 15.74
CA GLY A 174 -38.07 -0.16 15.10
C GLY A 174 -36.81 0.66 14.89
N TYR A 175 -35.64 0.07 14.92
CA TYR A 175 -34.36 0.77 14.72
C TYR A 175 -33.73 0.45 13.36
N ALA A 176 -33.18 1.47 12.69
CA ALA A 176 -32.49 1.36 11.41
C ALA A 176 -30.99 1.70 11.60
N PRO A 177 -30.16 0.75 11.99
CA PRO A 177 -28.74 0.97 12.16
C PRO A 177 -28.00 1.02 10.82
N VAL A 178 -26.83 1.69 10.83
CA VAL A 178 -25.95 1.80 9.65
C VAL A 178 -24.74 0.89 9.83
N VAL A 179 -24.35 0.21 8.74
CA VAL A 179 -23.15 -0.62 8.69
C VAL A 179 -22.00 0.18 8.11
N LYS A 180 -20.87 0.23 8.82
CA LYS A 180 -19.60 0.74 8.32
C LYS A 180 -18.63 -0.44 8.18
N LYS A 181 -18.18 -0.70 6.96
CA LYS A 181 -17.09 -1.65 6.71
C LYS A 181 -15.79 -1.05 7.22
N ARG A 182 -15.01 -1.84 7.92
CA ARG A 182 -13.68 -1.46 8.39
C ARG A 182 -12.66 -2.34 7.69
N TYR A 183 -11.64 -1.72 7.15
CA TYR A 183 -10.56 -2.37 6.43
C TYR A 183 -9.29 -2.26 7.26
N GLN A 184 -8.45 -3.28 7.17
CA GLN A 184 -7.08 -3.25 7.66
C GLN A 184 -6.13 -3.30 6.48
N ILE A 185 -5.04 -2.58 6.58
CA ILE A 185 -3.95 -2.66 5.62
C ILE A 185 -3.05 -3.80 6.06
N ILE A 186 -2.86 -4.77 5.19
CA ILE A 186 -1.94 -5.88 5.40
C ILE A 186 -0.78 -5.78 4.40
N SER A 187 0.44 -5.99 4.88
CA SER A 187 1.61 -6.10 4.00
C SER A 187 1.66 -7.49 3.38
N ARG A 188 1.85 -7.52 2.07
CA ARG A 188 2.09 -8.73 1.28
C ARG A 188 3.38 -8.57 0.52
N TYR A 189 4.17 -9.62 0.46
CA TYR A 189 5.47 -9.59 -0.20
C TYR A 189 5.42 -10.39 -1.50
N TRP A 190 6.02 -9.83 -2.53
CA TRP A 190 6.08 -10.42 -3.86
C TRP A 190 7.52 -10.46 -4.34
N VAL A 191 7.89 -11.54 -5.01
CA VAL A 191 9.20 -11.63 -5.65
C VAL A 191 9.03 -11.44 -7.14
N HIS A 192 9.67 -10.40 -7.66
CA HIS A 192 9.71 -10.10 -9.08
C HIS A 192 10.99 -10.66 -9.67
N PHE A 193 10.86 -11.50 -10.69
CA PHE A 193 11.98 -12.08 -11.42
C PHE A 193 12.03 -11.54 -12.84
N VAL A 194 13.25 -11.33 -13.36
CA VAL A 194 13.47 -10.88 -14.72
C VAL A 194 14.15 -12.00 -15.51
N GLY A 195 13.49 -12.46 -16.57
CA GLY A 195 14.03 -13.45 -17.51
C GLY A 195 14.26 -12.81 -18.87
N ARG A 196 15.42 -13.09 -19.48
CA ARG A 196 15.72 -12.71 -20.88
C ARG A 196 15.58 -13.94 -21.76
N SER A 197 15.01 -13.76 -22.96
CA SER A 197 14.94 -14.86 -23.95
C SER A 197 16.36 -15.36 -24.29
N PRO A 198 16.61 -16.70 -24.34
CA PRO A 198 15.66 -17.81 -24.22
C PRO A 198 15.43 -18.30 -22.76
N THR A 199 16.16 -17.76 -21.79
CA THR A 199 16.11 -18.25 -20.39
C THR A 199 14.77 -17.98 -19.67
N ALA A 200 13.95 -17.07 -20.19
CA ALA A 200 12.66 -16.72 -19.60
C ALA A 200 11.68 -17.92 -19.51
N ILE A 201 11.64 -18.77 -20.54
CA ILE A 201 10.76 -19.95 -20.54
C ILE A 201 11.18 -20.92 -19.43
N ARG A 202 12.50 -21.18 -19.35
CA ARG A 202 13.06 -22.04 -18.30
C ARG A 202 12.82 -21.48 -16.91
N LEU A 203 12.93 -20.16 -16.73
CA LEU A 203 12.64 -19.50 -15.47
C LEU A 203 11.18 -19.72 -15.07
N GLY A 204 10.22 -19.53 -16.00
CA GLY A 204 8.80 -19.76 -15.71
C GLY A 204 8.51 -21.17 -15.21
N ALA A 205 9.08 -22.20 -15.85
CA ALA A 205 8.92 -23.58 -15.41
C ALA A 205 9.55 -23.85 -14.02
N LEU A 206 10.74 -23.27 -13.75
CA LEU A 206 11.39 -23.39 -12.45
C LEU A 206 10.59 -22.70 -11.34
N LEU A 207 10.02 -21.54 -11.62
CA LEU A 207 9.18 -20.81 -10.67
C LEU A 207 7.91 -21.60 -10.34
N ALA A 208 7.23 -22.16 -11.33
CA ALA A 208 6.06 -23.01 -11.13
C ALA A 208 6.40 -24.20 -10.24
N LYS A 209 7.43 -24.98 -10.58
CA LYS A 209 7.88 -26.12 -9.79
C LYS A 209 8.29 -25.77 -8.37
N GLN A 210 8.91 -24.59 -8.17
CA GLN A 210 9.31 -24.15 -6.84
C GLN A 210 8.09 -23.67 -6.03
N ALA A 211 7.13 -23.02 -6.68
CA ALA A 211 5.91 -22.54 -6.03
C ALA A 211 5.01 -23.68 -5.53
N GLU A 212 5.00 -24.83 -6.22
CA GLU A 212 4.27 -26.03 -5.78
C GLU A 212 4.66 -26.52 -4.39
N LYS A 213 5.89 -26.23 -3.96
CA LYS A 213 6.38 -26.59 -2.61
C LYS A 213 5.80 -25.68 -1.51
N PHE A 214 5.14 -24.61 -1.87
CA PHE A 214 4.58 -23.63 -0.96
C PHE A 214 3.08 -23.49 -1.23
N SER A 215 2.26 -23.82 -0.28
CA SER A 215 0.79 -23.70 -0.43
C SER A 215 0.39 -22.23 -0.60
N GLY A 216 -0.45 -21.96 -1.58
CA GLY A 216 -1.04 -20.64 -1.81
C GLY A 216 -0.20 -19.64 -2.63
N LEU A 217 0.98 -20.04 -3.13
CA LEU A 217 1.74 -19.15 -4.02
C LEU A 217 1.21 -19.19 -5.45
N THR A 218 1.15 -18.03 -6.06
CA THR A 218 0.81 -17.87 -7.48
C THR A 218 2.00 -17.36 -8.27
N VAL A 219 2.22 -17.90 -9.48
CA VAL A 219 3.20 -17.41 -10.44
C VAL A 219 2.45 -16.76 -11.59
N LYS A 220 2.70 -15.48 -11.83
CA LYS A 220 2.06 -14.72 -12.91
C LYS A 220 3.12 -14.03 -13.76
N LYS A 221 2.91 -13.97 -15.08
CA LYS A 221 3.64 -13.03 -15.92
C LYS A 221 3.21 -11.61 -15.55
N ALA A 222 4.17 -10.71 -15.44
CA ALA A 222 3.94 -9.32 -15.08
C ALA A 222 4.59 -8.39 -16.10
N ALA A 223 4.10 -7.17 -16.17
CA ALA A 223 4.80 -6.12 -16.91
C ALA A 223 6.18 -5.89 -16.28
N CYS A 224 7.22 -5.75 -17.10
CA CYS A 224 8.54 -5.39 -16.64
C CYS A 224 8.54 -3.91 -16.27
N THR A 225 8.12 -3.59 -15.06
CA THR A 225 8.30 -2.24 -14.52
C THR A 225 9.77 -2.06 -14.18
N ARG A 226 10.41 -1.09 -14.82
CA ARG A 226 11.75 -0.62 -14.42
C ARG A 226 11.65 -0.27 -12.94
N ALA A 227 12.55 -0.82 -12.12
CA ALA A 227 12.61 -0.44 -10.71
C ALA A 227 12.59 1.08 -10.61
N ALA A 228 11.54 1.63 -10.03
CA ALA A 228 11.60 3.03 -9.60
C ALA A 228 12.76 3.09 -8.59
N PRO A 229 13.66 4.08 -8.68
CA PRO A 229 14.68 4.25 -7.67
C PRO A 229 14.00 4.30 -6.31
N ALA A 230 14.62 3.69 -5.30
CA ALA A 230 14.10 3.49 -3.95
C ALA A 230 13.93 4.81 -3.17
N ASN A 231 13.22 5.77 -3.74
CA ASN A 231 12.94 7.11 -3.21
C ASN A 231 11.48 7.53 -3.41
N SER A 232 10.55 6.58 -3.38
CA SER A 232 9.15 6.94 -3.14
C SER A 232 8.99 7.11 -1.63
N SER A 233 9.06 8.35 -1.17
CA SER A 233 8.62 8.76 0.17
C SER A 233 7.26 8.13 0.46
N PRO A 234 7.04 7.61 1.68
CA PRO A 234 5.75 7.06 2.03
C PRO A 234 4.70 8.17 1.84
N VAL A 235 3.67 7.87 1.06
CA VAL A 235 2.47 8.70 0.98
C VAL A 235 2.01 8.90 2.42
N ALA A 236 2.00 10.14 2.88
CA ALA A 236 1.49 10.51 4.19
C ALA A 236 0.01 10.13 4.22
N PHE A 237 -0.30 9.05 4.94
CA PHE A 237 -1.68 8.71 5.25
C PHE A 237 -2.23 9.76 6.21
N PRO A 238 -3.46 10.24 6.03
CA PRO A 238 -4.09 11.14 6.97
C PRO A 238 -4.14 10.47 8.35
N GLU A 239 -3.66 11.23 9.33
CA GLU A 239 -3.56 10.84 10.74
C GLU A 239 -4.81 10.11 11.23
N ARG A 240 -4.54 9.01 11.93
CA ARG A 240 -5.55 8.30 12.72
C ARG A 240 -6.20 9.28 13.69
N ILE A 241 -7.48 9.49 13.54
CA ILE A 241 -8.31 10.01 14.62
C ILE A 241 -8.30 8.92 15.71
N LYS A 242 -7.61 9.24 16.81
CA LYS A 242 -7.68 8.45 18.05
C LYS A 242 -9.09 8.45 18.62
#